data_a0b80874ae05745a385ea0603e57d092
#
_entry.id   a0b80874ae05745a385ea0603e57d092
#
_cell.length_a   1.000
_cell.length_b   1.000
_cell.length_c   1.000
_cell.angle_alpha   90.00
_cell.angle_beta   90.00
_cell.angle_gamma   90.00
#
_symmetry.space_group_name_H-M   'P 1'
#
loop_
_entity.id
_entity.type
_entity.pdbx_description
1 polymer ?
#
loop_
_entity_poly.entity_id
_entity_poly.type
_entity_poly.pdbx_seq_one_letter_code
_entity_poly.pdbx_strand_id
1 'polypeptide(L)'
;SLDELNVLDVQGIKEKLMSAQNMAKIIVNAVSYADLKVFCAALVLAMKEGKHYMARTAAAFTKVMGRISDQPLLGREQLEGDTKNGGIVLIGSHVKKTTDQLNCLKKLDGQADFMEFQVNTVFEENGLEKEVERTVKAAEEKILSGRTVVIYTSRQLLAPENMTPEEKLHISVKISNAVTSIIGKLSVKPKFIIAKGGITSSDVGTKALRVKKARVMGQVKKGIPVWMTGEESKFPGMPYIIFPGNVGEVSTLKEIVEELI
;
A
#
# COMPACT_ATOMS: atom_id res chain seq x y z
N SER A 1 27.33 15.22 -9.66
CA SER A 1 26.87 16.21 -8.67
C SER A 1 25.60 16.91 -9.17
N LEU A 2 24.98 17.73 -8.34
CA LEU A 2 23.87 18.61 -8.76
C LEU A 2 24.32 19.65 -9.76
N ASP A 3 25.56 20.14 -9.62
CA ASP A 3 26.12 21.14 -10.53
C ASP A 3 26.18 20.62 -11.97
N GLU A 4 26.65 19.39 -12.19
CA GLU A 4 26.66 18.74 -13.50
C GLU A 4 25.25 18.54 -14.09
N LEU A 5 24.28 18.23 -13.26
CA LEU A 5 22.88 18.12 -13.68
C LEU A 5 22.31 19.48 -14.08
N ASN A 6 22.61 20.52 -13.31
CA ASN A 6 22.13 21.88 -13.56
C ASN A 6 22.68 22.49 -14.87
N VAL A 7 23.92 22.17 -15.24
CA VAL A 7 24.52 22.61 -16.51
C VAL A 7 24.27 21.63 -17.67
N LEU A 8 23.44 20.63 -17.47
CA LEU A 8 23.07 19.61 -18.47
C LEU A 8 24.28 18.85 -19.03
N ASP A 9 25.30 18.60 -18.22
CA ASP A 9 26.53 17.90 -18.63
C ASP A 9 26.31 16.39 -18.77
N VAL A 10 25.53 16.01 -19.76
CA VAL A 10 25.23 14.61 -20.10
C VAL A 10 26.49 13.81 -20.41
N GLN A 11 27.45 14.43 -21.13
CA GLN A 11 28.67 13.74 -21.53
C GLN A 11 29.60 13.49 -20.34
N GLY A 12 29.86 14.49 -19.49
CA GLY A 12 30.68 14.31 -18.29
C GLY A 12 30.07 13.31 -17.29
N ILE A 13 28.73 13.30 -17.13
CA ILE A 13 28.06 12.30 -16.32
C ILE A 13 28.22 10.89 -16.92
N LYS A 14 28.08 10.75 -18.24
CA LYS A 14 28.32 9.48 -18.95
C LYS A 14 29.74 8.98 -18.73
N GLU A 15 30.76 9.82 -18.89
CA GLU A 15 32.18 9.46 -18.68
C GLU A 15 32.42 8.96 -17.26
N LYS A 16 31.85 9.63 -16.24
CA LYS A 16 31.88 9.15 -14.84
C LYS A 16 31.21 7.78 -14.66
N LEU A 17 30.08 7.57 -15.30
CA LEU A 17 29.39 6.29 -15.28
C LEU A 17 30.25 5.19 -15.94
N MET A 18 30.88 5.49 -17.07
CA MET A 18 31.75 4.56 -17.80
C MET A 18 33.01 4.20 -17.02
N SER A 19 33.60 5.17 -16.30
CA SER A 19 34.81 4.96 -15.50
C SER A 19 34.61 4.09 -14.27
N ALA A 20 33.36 3.94 -13.79
CA ALA A 20 33.05 3.10 -12.63
C ALA A 20 33.35 1.63 -12.89
N GLN A 21 34.09 0.96 -11.99
CA GLN A 21 34.52 -0.43 -12.10
C GLN A 21 34.29 -1.19 -10.78
N ASN A 22 34.44 -2.50 -10.80
CA ASN A 22 34.48 -3.35 -9.60
C ASN A 22 33.27 -3.17 -8.68
N MET A 23 32.05 -3.15 -9.24
CA MET A 23 30.81 -2.98 -8.46
C MET A 23 30.76 -1.65 -7.67
N ALA A 24 31.39 -0.61 -8.21
CA ALA A 24 31.40 0.70 -7.59
C ALA A 24 29.97 1.20 -7.31
N LYS A 25 29.78 1.79 -6.13
CA LYS A 25 28.51 2.40 -5.74
C LYS A 25 28.48 3.87 -6.13
N ILE A 26 27.52 4.25 -6.97
CA ILE A 26 27.33 5.62 -7.43
C ILE A 26 26.08 6.18 -6.76
N ILE A 27 26.25 7.27 -6.01
CA ILE A 27 25.12 7.99 -5.39
C ILE A 27 24.77 9.17 -6.32
N VAL A 28 23.50 9.24 -6.71
CA VAL A 28 22.97 10.29 -7.57
C VAL A 28 22.03 11.18 -6.76
N ASN A 29 22.40 12.43 -6.59
CA ASN A 29 21.55 13.45 -6.00
C ASN A 29 20.73 14.12 -7.11
N ALA A 30 19.43 14.26 -6.90
CA ALA A 30 18.52 14.95 -7.81
C ALA A 30 17.40 15.58 -6.99
N VAL A 31 17.02 16.81 -7.28
CA VAL A 31 15.97 17.56 -6.59
C VAL A 31 14.74 17.79 -7.48
N SER A 32 14.86 17.51 -8.78
CA SER A 32 13.79 17.70 -9.76
C SER A 32 13.71 16.57 -10.78
N TYR A 33 12.60 16.49 -11.51
CA TYR A 33 12.48 15.60 -12.68
C TYR A 33 13.42 16.03 -13.83
N ALA A 34 13.79 17.31 -13.91
CA ALA A 34 14.75 17.80 -14.90
C ALA A 34 16.12 17.16 -14.66
N ASP A 35 16.59 17.16 -13.42
CA ASP A 35 17.87 16.54 -13.04
C ASP A 35 17.87 15.04 -13.39
N LEU A 36 16.78 14.36 -13.08
CA LEU A 36 16.64 12.93 -13.41
C LEU A 36 16.63 12.68 -14.92
N LYS A 37 16.07 13.59 -15.73
CA LYS A 37 16.10 13.45 -17.19
C LYS A 37 17.54 13.54 -17.73
N VAL A 38 18.35 14.47 -17.21
CA VAL A 38 19.76 14.62 -17.58
C VAL A 38 20.54 13.35 -17.19
N PHE A 39 20.38 12.90 -15.94
CA PHE A 39 21.02 11.67 -15.48
C PHE A 39 20.60 10.45 -16.30
N CYS A 40 19.30 10.26 -16.56
CA CYS A 40 18.79 9.13 -17.34
C CYS A 40 19.31 9.17 -18.79
N ALA A 41 19.47 10.35 -19.40
CA ALA A 41 20.07 10.48 -20.72
C ALA A 41 21.52 9.96 -20.72
N ALA A 42 22.34 10.40 -19.77
CA ALA A 42 23.71 9.93 -19.62
C ALA A 42 23.79 8.42 -19.34
N LEU A 43 22.91 7.91 -18.48
CA LEU A 43 22.83 6.48 -18.15
C LEU A 43 22.49 5.63 -19.39
N VAL A 44 21.51 6.05 -20.18
CA VAL A 44 21.14 5.35 -21.44
C VAL A 44 22.29 5.34 -22.42
N LEU A 45 23.03 6.44 -22.56
CA LEU A 45 24.22 6.48 -23.42
C LEU A 45 25.31 5.52 -22.95
N ALA A 46 25.59 5.49 -21.66
CA ALA A 46 26.55 4.55 -21.08
C ALA A 46 26.11 3.07 -21.26
N MET A 47 24.82 2.78 -21.11
CA MET A 47 24.29 1.43 -21.36
C MET A 47 24.39 1.04 -22.84
N LYS A 48 24.17 1.95 -23.77
CA LYS A 48 24.36 1.70 -25.21
C LYS A 48 25.81 1.37 -25.59
N GLU A 49 26.77 1.83 -24.81
CA GLU A 49 28.19 1.48 -24.94
C GLU A 49 28.58 0.19 -24.20
N GLY A 50 27.59 -0.60 -23.78
CA GLY A 50 27.80 -1.93 -23.20
C GLY A 50 27.99 -1.94 -21.69
N LYS A 51 27.86 -0.80 -20.98
CA LYS A 51 27.96 -0.78 -19.53
C LYS A 51 26.66 -1.25 -18.89
N HIS A 52 26.77 -2.10 -17.87
CA HIS A 52 25.62 -2.63 -17.12
C HIS A 52 25.55 -2.00 -15.72
N TYR A 53 24.34 -1.62 -15.31
CA TYR A 53 24.09 -1.02 -14.01
C TYR A 53 22.92 -1.70 -13.29
N MET A 54 23.07 -1.90 -11.98
CA MET A 54 21.97 -2.25 -11.12
C MET A 54 21.58 -0.99 -10.32
N ALA A 55 20.29 -0.62 -10.35
CA ALA A 55 19.82 0.60 -9.74
C ALA A 55 18.90 0.32 -8.55
N ARG A 56 19.19 0.96 -7.40
CA ARG A 56 18.26 1.06 -6.27
C ARG A 56 17.68 2.47 -6.25
N THR A 57 16.40 2.61 -6.55
CA THR A 57 15.83 3.90 -6.89
C THR A 57 14.56 4.23 -6.09
N ALA A 58 14.20 5.52 -6.12
CA ALA A 58 12.87 5.98 -5.79
C ALA A 58 11.96 5.96 -7.05
N ALA A 59 10.65 6.11 -6.85
CA ALA A 59 9.65 6.08 -7.92
C ALA A 59 9.90 7.11 -9.04
N ALA A 60 10.45 8.28 -8.70
CA ALA A 60 10.75 9.33 -9.66
C ALA A 60 11.72 8.88 -10.77
N PHE A 61 12.76 8.10 -10.42
CA PHE A 61 13.68 7.56 -11.42
C PHE A 61 12.96 6.61 -12.38
N THR A 62 12.16 5.69 -11.86
CA THR A 62 11.38 4.73 -12.67
C THR A 62 10.44 5.46 -13.63
N LYS A 63 9.77 6.51 -13.14
CA LYS A 63 8.91 7.36 -13.98
C LYS A 63 9.67 7.98 -15.15
N VAL A 64 10.82 8.62 -14.86
CA VAL A 64 11.61 9.32 -15.90
C VAL A 64 12.23 8.32 -16.87
N MET A 65 12.85 7.26 -16.37
CA MET A 65 13.49 6.23 -17.19
C MET A 65 12.48 5.48 -18.07
N GLY A 66 11.29 5.19 -17.53
CA GLY A 66 10.18 4.55 -18.24
C GLY A 66 9.37 5.50 -19.13
N ARG A 67 9.69 6.79 -19.16
CA ARG A 67 8.91 7.83 -19.88
C ARG A 67 7.43 7.84 -19.54
N ILE A 68 7.11 7.56 -18.27
CA ILE A 68 5.73 7.50 -17.79
C ILE A 68 5.20 8.92 -17.65
N SER A 69 4.14 9.26 -18.39
CA SER A 69 3.47 10.55 -18.30
C SER A 69 2.68 10.69 -17.00
N ASP A 70 2.47 11.94 -16.58
CA ASP A 70 1.57 12.24 -15.47
C ASP A 70 0.13 11.93 -15.88
N GLN A 71 -0.61 11.35 -14.93
CA GLN A 71 -2.04 11.11 -15.02
C GLN A 71 -2.74 11.87 -13.88
N PRO A 72 -3.96 12.35 -14.07
CA PRO A 72 -4.75 12.92 -12.99
C PRO A 72 -4.97 11.88 -11.88
N LEU A 73 -5.23 12.36 -10.66
CA LEU A 73 -5.64 11.48 -9.57
C LEU A 73 -6.99 10.84 -9.91
N LEU A 74 -7.19 9.61 -9.46
CA LEU A 74 -8.45 8.88 -9.65
C LEU A 74 -9.52 9.49 -8.73
N GLY A 75 -10.69 9.74 -9.30
CA GLY A 75 -11.88 10.18 -8.56
C GLY A 75 -12.82 9.01 -8.24
N ARG A 76 -13.90 9.34 -7.55
CA ARG A 76 -14.91 8.37 -7.07
C ARG A 76 -15.38 7.40 -8.15
N GLU A 77 -15.75 7.88 -9.33
CA GLU A 77 -16.28 7.06 -10.43
C GLU A 77 -15.34 5.91 -10.85
N GLN A 78 -14.04 6.09 -10.67
CA GLN A 78 -13.02 5.08 -11.02
C GLN A 78 -12.67 4.15 -9.85
N LEU A 79 -13.13 4.47 -8.64
CA LEU A 79 -12.81 3.78 -7.40
C LEU A 79 -13.98 2.95 -6.84
N GLU A 80 -15.15 3.07 -7.42
CA GLU A 80 -16.34 2.30 -7.04
C GLU A 80 -16.46 1.03 -7.89
N GLY A 81 -16.75 -0.09 -7.23
CA GLY A 81 -17.12 -1.33 -7.90
C GLY A 81 -18.56 -1.30 -8.37
N ASP A 82 -18.96 -2.35 -9.07
CA ASP A 82 -20.26 -2.55 -9.71
C ASP A 82 -21.38 -3.06 -8.76
N THR A 83 -21.30 -2.71 -7.49
CA THR A 83 -22.24 -3.15 -6.46
C THR A 83 -22.77 -1.99 -5.61
N LYS A 84 -23.97 -2.15 -5.05
CA LYS A 84 -24.58 -1.24 -4.09
C LYS A 84 -24.12 -1.49 -2.64
N ASN A 85 -23.30 -2.49 -2.43
CA ASN A 85 -22.75 -2.83 -1.13
C ASN A 85 -21.86 -1.71 -0.58
N GLY A 86 -21.61 -1.73 0.72
CA GLY A 86 -20.63 -0.85 1.35
C GLY A 86 -19.20 -1.24 1.00
N GLY A 87 -18.26 -0.34 1.31
CA GLY A 87 -16.83 -0.60 1.18
C GLY A 87 -16.21 -1.22 2.42
N ILE A 88 -14.94 -1.62 2.33
CA ILE A 88 -14.16 -2.10 3.45
C ILE A 88 -12.78 -1.46 3.52
N VAL A 89 -12.40 -1.01 4.72
CA VAL A 89 -11.09 -0.48 5.05
C VAL A 89 -10.44 -1.37 6.09
N LEU A 90 -9.29 -1.94 5.78
CA LEU A 90 -8.54 -2.81 6.70
C LEU A 90 -7.24 -2.13 7.13
N ILE A 91 -7.07 -1.90 8.44
CA ILE A 91 -5.93 -1.19 9.02
C ILE A 91 -5.18 -2.14 9.95
N GLY A 92 -4.10 -2.75 9.44
CA GLY A 92 -3.26 -3.70 10.21
C GLY A 92 -1.99 -3.09 10.81
N SER A 93 -1.56 -1.91 10.37
CA SER A 93 -0.31 -1.29 10.81
C SER A 93 -0.47 -0.59 12.17
N HIS A 94 0.56 -0.70 13.02
CA HIS A 94 0.62 -0.08 14.36
C HIS A 94 1.53 1.15 14.42
N VAL A 95 2.14 1.58 13.30
CA VAL A 95 3.01 2.75 13.31
C VAL A 95 2.23 4.01 13.70
N LYS A 96 2.90 4.94 14.38
CA LYS A 96 2.30 6.16 14.91
C LYS A 96 1.46 6.89 13.85
N LYS A 97 2.01 7.11 12.65
CA LYS A 97 1.29 7.77 11.54
C LYS A 97 -0.03 7.08 11.20
N THR A 98 -0.07 5.74 11.18
CA THR A 98 -1.32 5.01 10.93
C THR A 98 -2.33 5.19 12.05
N THR A 99 -1.88 5.26 13.29
CA THR A 99 -2.74 5.53 14.45
C THR A 99 -3.33 6.93 14.37
N ASP A 100 -2.51 7.93 14.02
CA ASP A 100 -2.97 9.32 13.85
C ASP A 100 -4.00 9.43 12.71
N GLN A 101 -3.78 8.73 11.59
CA GLN A 101 -4.72 8.65 10.47
C GLN A 101 -6.03 7.92 10.84
N LEU A 102 -5.96 6.85 11.62
CA LEU A 102 -7.15 6.16 12.14
C LEU A 102 -7.97 7.08 13.06
N ASN A 103 -7.30 7.80 13.96
CA ASN A 103 -7.98 8.75 14.85
C ASN A 103 -8.66 9.88 14.07
N CYS A 104 -8.04 10.34 12.98
CA CYS A 104 -8.67 11.30 12.09
C CYS A 104 -9.87 10.69 11.33
N LEU A 105 -9.74 9.45 10.86
CA LEU A 105 -10.80 8.71 10.17
C LEU A 105 -12.01 8.47 11.08
N LYS A 106 -11.82 8.23 12.36
CA LYS A 106 -12.90 8.06 13.36
C LYS A 106 -13.83 9.28 13.47
N LYS A 107 -13.45 10.42 12.91
CA LYS A 107 -14.37 11.58 12.79
C LYS A 107 -15.53 11.34 11.82
N LEU A 108 -15.50 10.26 11.03
CA LEU A 108 -16.59 9.79 10.18
C LEU A 108 -17.52 8.80 10.91
N ASP A 109 -17.43 8.72 12.25
CA ASP A 109 -18.37 7.93 13.04
C ASP A 109 -19.84 8.34 12.73
N GLY A 110 -20.70 7.33 12.57
CA GLY A 110 -22.06 7.52 12.05
C GLY A 110 -22.17 7.46 10.51
N GLN A 111 -21.10 7.79 9.76
CA GLN A 111 -21.06 7.64 8.29
C GLN A 111 -20.43 6.31 7.88
N ALA A 112 -19.42 5.84 8.63
CA ALA A 112 -18.82 4.52 8.50
C ALA A 112 -18.91 3.75 9.82
N ASP A 113 -18.91 2.42 9.76
CA ASP A 113 -18.92 1.55 10.93
C ASP A 113 -17.50 1.14 11.32
N PHE A 114 -17.10 1.41 12.57
CA PHE A 114 -15.77 1.10 13.09
C PHE A 114 -15.78 -0.17 13.90
N MET A 115 -14.90 -1.11 13.56
CA MET A 115 -14.79 -2.43 14.20
C MET A 115 -13.34 -2.68 14.63
N GLU A 116 -13.15 -2.87 15.93
CA GLU A 116 -11.86 -3.28 16.46
C GLU A 116 -11.70 -4.80 16.37
N PHE A 117 -10.58 -5.23 15.78
CA PHE A 117 -10.12 -6.62 15.77
C PHE A 117 -9.23 -6.85 16.99
N GLN A 118 -9.66 -7.75 17.88
CA GLN A 118 -9.03 -8.00 19.18
C GLN A 118 -7.76 -8.84 19.03
N VAL A 119 -6.59 -8.21 18.92
CA VAL A 119 -5.32 -8.92 18.69
C VAL A 119 -4.91 -9.79 19.88
N ASN A 120 -5.35 -9.46 21.11
CA ASN A 120 -4.98 -10.19 22.31
C ASN A 120 -5.57 -11.61 22.38
N THR A 121 -6.58 -11.90 21.57
CA THR A 121 -7.11 -13.26 21.38
C THR A 121 -6.05 -14.23 20.81
N VAL A 122 -4.91 -13.73 20.34
CA VAL A 122 -3.77 -14.57 19.92
C VAL A 122 -3.22 -15.46 21.04
N PHE A 123 -3.47 -15.10 22.29
CA PHE A 123 -3.06 -15.87 23.49
C PHE A 123 -4.12 -16.87 23.95
N GLU A 124 -5.28 -16.92 23.30
CA GLU A 124 -6.38 -17.83 23.61
C GLU A 124 -6.40 -19.00 22.63
N GLU A 125 -6.93 -20.14 23.07
CA GLU A 125 -7.10 -21.31 22.20
C GLU A 125 -8.12 -21.01 21.09
N ASN A 126 -7.69 -21.08 19.83
CA ASN A 126 -8.45 -20.71 18.64
C ASN A 126 -9.03 -19.28 18.68
N GLY A 127 -8.45 -18.41 19.53
CA GLY A 127 -8.99 -17.06 19.76
C GLY A 127 -8.97 -16.18 18.50
N LEU A 128 -7.87 -16.20 17.74
CA LEU A 128 -7.80 -15.45 16.47
C LEU A 128 -8.81 -15.97 15.44
N GLU A 129 -9.06 -17.28 15.37
CA GLU A 129 -10.03 -17.86 14.43
C GLU A 129 -11.46 -17.41 14.75
N LYS A 130 -11.83 -17.48 16.03
CA LYS A 130 -13.13 -16.99 16.52
C LYS A 130 -13.30 -15.49 16.28
N GLU A 131 -12.24 -14.72 16.50
CA GLU A 131 -12.26 -13.26 16.29
C GLU A 131 -12.38 -12.90 14.80
N VAL A 132 -11.72 -13.66 13.92
CA VAL A 132 -11.89 -13.51 12.45
C VAL A 132 -13.34 -13.82 12.07
N GLU A 133 -13.94 -14.92 12.55
CA GLU A 133 -15.33 -15.28 12.24
C GLU A 133 -16.32 -14.23 12.72
N ARG A 134 -16.17 -13.75 13.96
CA ARG A 134 -16.96 -12.64 14.51
C ARG A 134 -16.88 -11.40 13.62
N THR A 135 -15.65 -11.04 13.25
CA THR A 135 -15.38 -9.83 12.47
C THR A 135 -15.94 -9.94 11.05
N VAL A 136 -15.73 -11.08 10.38
CA VAL A 136 -16.27 -11.34 9.03
C VAL A 136 -17.78 -11.25 9.03
N LYS A 137 -18.47 -11.96 9.94
CA LYS A 137 -19.93 -11.96 10.03
C LYS A 137 -20.49 -10.55 10.21
N ALA A 138 -19.96 -9.80 11.17
CA ALA A 138 -20.42 -8.45 11.44
C ALA A 138 -20.09 -7.47 10.29
N ALA A 139 -18.96 -7.65 9.61
CA ALA A 139 -18.59 -6.83 8.44
C ALA A 139 -19.54 -7.11 7.26
N GLU A 140 -19.87 -8.37 6.98
CA GLU A 140 -20.76 -8.73 5.87
C GLU A 140 -22.17 -8.15 6.05
N GLU A 141 -22.72 -8.21 7.26
CA GLU A 141 -24.02 -7.60 7.58
C GLU A 141 -24.04 -6.10 7.24
N LYS A 142 -22.97 -5.38 7.59
CA LYS A 142 -22.85 -3.94 7.32
C LYS A 142 -22.62 -3.67 5.83
N ILE A 143 -21.73 -4.41 5.19
CA ILE A 143 -21.43 -4.27 3.75
C ILE A 143 -22.70 -4.49 2.93
N LEU A 144 -23.49 -5.52 3.23
CA LEU A 144 -24.76 -5.80 2.56
C LEU A 144 -25.79 -4.70 2.75
N SER A 145 -25.79 -4.01 3.89
CA SER A 145 -26.67 -2.85 4.13
C SER A 145 -26.17 -1.55 3.45
N GLY A 146 -25.11 -1.62 2.63
CA GLY A 146 -24.55 -0.47 1.91
C GLY A 146 -23.59 0.38 2.76
N ARG A 147 -23.26 -0.05 3.99
CA ARG A 147 -22.40 0.71 4.90
C ARG A 147 -20.94 0.32 4.76
N THR A 148 -20.06 1.32 4.74
CA THR A 148 -18.61 1.11 4.74
C THR A 148 -18.13 0.71 6.13
N VAL A 149 -17.32 -0.36 6.19
CA VAL A 149 -16.77 -0.88 7.44
C VAL A 149 -15.26 -0.59 7.51
N VAL A 150 -14.84 -0.05 8.64
CA VAL A 150 -13.43 0.20 8.97
C VAL A 150 -13.00 -0.79 10.04
N ILE A 151 -12.22 -1.79 9.66
CA ILE A 151 -11.64 -2.78 10.58
C ILE A 151 -10.22 -2.36 10.91
N TYR A 152 -9.90 -2.26 12.19
CA TYR A 152 -8.57 -1.91 12.67
C TYR A 152 -8.17 -2.82 13.83
N THR A 153 -6.90 -3.17 13.90
CA THR A 153 -6.36 -3.95 15.02
C THR A 153 -6.34 -3.13 16.31
N SER A 154 -6.57 -3.75 17.46
CA SER A 154 -6.35 -3.10 18.76
C SER A 154 -4.91 -2.56 18.84
N ARG A 155 -4.74 -1.37 19.41
CA ARG A 155 -3.47 -0.62 19.41
C ARG A 155 -2.49 -1.11 20.47
N GLN A 156 -2.94 -1.93 21.40
CA GLN A 156 -2.12 -2.46 22.48
C GLN A 156 -2.14 -3.99 22.42
N LEU A 157 -0.95 -4.59 22.31
CA LEU A 157 -0.74 -6.01 22.45
C LEU A 157 -0.23 -6.28 23.87
N LEU A 158 -1.01 -7.04 24.66
CA LEU A 158 -0.65 -7.45 26.02
C LEU A 158 0.21 -8.72 25.96
N ALA A 159 1.45 -8.56 25.47
CA ALA A 159 2.40 -9.67 25.39
C ALA A 159 3.03 -9.94 26.76
N PRO A 160 3.28 -11.25 27.11
CA PRO A 160 4.08 -11.59 28.29
C PRO A 160 5.46 -10.89 28.27
N GLU A 161 5.93 -10.45 29.45
CA GLU A 161 7.16 -9.67 29.55
C GLU A 161 8.41 -10.43 29.09
N ASN A 162 8.43 -11.76 29.29
CA ASN A 162 9.60 -12.62 29.04
C ASN A 162 9.66 -13.21 27.63
N MET A 163 8.91 -12.68 26.65
CA MET A 163 8.95 -13.20 25.28
C MET A 163 10.24 -12.85 24.54
N THR A 164 10.79 -13.85 23.87
CA THR A 164 11.94 -13.67 22.97
C THR A 164 11.57 -12.86 21.73
N PRO A 165 12.55 -12.26 21.02
CA PRO A 165 12.29 -11.58 19.74
C PRO A 165 11.62 -12.50 18.69
N GLU A 166 11.99 -13.77 18.64
CA GLU A 166 11.43 -14.77 17.73
C GLU A 166 9.97 -15.07 18.04
N GLU A 167 9.60 -15.21 19.32
CA GLU A 167 8.22 -15.41 19.75
C GLU A 167 7.35 -14.19 19.42
N LYS A 168 7.85 -12.98 19.65
CA LYS A 168 7.18 -11.73 19.29
C LYS A 168 6.94 -11.64 17.77
N LEU A 169 7.95 -12.02 16.97
CA LEU A 169 7.81 -12.06 15.52
C LEU A 169 6.76 -13.08 15.10
N HIS A 170 6.77 -14.29 15.68
CA HIS A 170 5.81 -15.34 15.38
C HIS A 170 4.37 -14.90 15.67
N ILE A 171 4.13 -14.24 16.81
CA ILE A 171 2.82 -13.67 17.16
C ILE A 171 2.41 -12.59 16.17
N SER A 172 3.32 -11.71 15.80
CA SER A 172 3.04 -10.66 14.81
C SER A 172 2.62 -11.24 13.46
N VAL A 173 3.27 -12.32 13.03
CA VAL A 173 2.92 -13.06 11.80
C VAL A 173 1.55 -13.71 11.92
N LYS A 174 1.22 -14.37 13.06
CA LYS A 174 -0.10 -14.95 13.32
C LYS A 174 -1.20 -13.90 13.24
N ILE A 175 -1.03 -12.76 13.91
CA ILE A 175 -1.98 -11.64 13.87
C ILE A 175 -2.13 -11.11 12.45
N SER A 176 -1.04 -10.89 11.72
CA SER A 176 -1.08 -10.40 10.34
C SER A 176 -1.84 -11.35 9.42
N ASN A 177 -1.61 -12.65 9.54
CA ASN A 177 -2.33 -13.68 8.77
C ASN A 177 -3.82 -13.70 9.11
N ALA A 178 -4.19 -13.62 10.40
CA ALA A 178 -5.58 -13.56 10.83
C ALA A 178 -6.29 -12.31 10.27
N VAL A 179 -5.70 -11.14 10.40
CA VAL A 179 -6.22 -9.87 9.87
C VAL A 179 -6.40 -9.93 8.34
N THR A 180 -5.42 -10.48 7.63
CA THR A 180 -5.51 -10.68 6.17
C THR A 180 -6.62 -11.65 5.79
N SER A 181 -6.81 -12.72 6.58
CA SER A 181 -7.84 -13.74 6.33
C SER A 181 -9.26 -13.19 6.40
N ILE A 182 -9.51 -12.08 7.08
CA ILE A 182 -10.82 -11.41 7.09
C ILE A 182 -11.28 -11.15 5.66
N ILE A 183 -10.46 -10.49 4.84
CA ILE A 183 -10.79 -10.25 3.43
C ILE A 183 -10.90 -11.56 2.64
N GLY A 184 -10.03 -12.54 2.94
CA GLY A 184 -10.06 -13.85 2.29
C GLY A 184 -11.32 -14.67 2.59
N LYS A 185 -11.93 -14.48 3.76
CA LYS A 185 -13.16 -15.20 4.19
C LYS A 185 -14.46 -14.49 3.81
N LEU A 186 -14.43 -13.19 3.39
CA LEU A 186 -15.65 -12.51 2.96
C LEU A 186 -16.33 -13.27 1.82
N SER A 187 -17.61 -13.53 1.93
CA SER A 187 -18.48 -14.06 0.87
C SER A 187 -19.14 -12.93 0.04
N VAL A 188 -19.22 -11.74 0.63
CA VAL A 188 -19.86 -10.57 0.05
C VAL A 188 -18.82 -9.71 -0.66
N LYS A 189 -19.08 -9.34 -1.93
CA LYS A 189 -18.23 -8.41 -2.69
C LYS A 189 -18.43 -6.98 -2.19
N PRO A 190 -17.43 -6.32 -1.59
CA PRO A 190 -17.56 -4.91 -1.21
C PRO A 190 -17.46 -3.99 -2.43
N LYS A 191 -17.90 -2.74 -2.28
CA LYS A 191 -17.84 -1.70 -3.33
C LYS A 191 -16.38 -1.31 -3.65
N PHE A 192 -15.54 -1.24 -2.62
CA PHE A 192 -14.09 -1.01 -2.72
C PHE A 192 -13.37 -1.66 -1.55
N ILE A 193 -12.08 -1.87 -1.70
CA ILE A 193 -11.21 -2.36 -0.63
C ILE A 193 -10.05 -1.39 -0.46
N ILE A 194 -9.83 -0.91 0.76
CA ILE A 194 -8.63 -0.17 1.17
C ILE A 194 -7.87 -1.01 2.18
N ALA A 195 -6.61 -1.33 1.90
CA ALA A 195 -5.74 -1.95 2.91
C ALA A 195 -4.61 -0.99 3.30
N LYS A 196 -4.54 -0.66 4.58
CA LYS A 196 -3.59 0.30 5.16
C LYS A 196 -2.46 -0.42 5.90
N GLY A 197 -1.26 -0.28 5.38
CA GLY A 197 -0.03 -0.87 5.90
C GLY A 197 0.73 -1.60 4.79
N GLY A 198 2.05 -1.58 4.80
CA GLY A 198 2.87 -2.20 3.76
C GLY A 198 2.64 -3.71 3.66
N ILE A 199 2.82 -4.44 4.76
CA ILE A 199 2.59 -5.89 4.83
C ILE A 199 1.11 -6.19 4.62
N THR A 200 0.22 -5.49 5.31
CA THR A 200 -1.24 -5.71 5.22
C THR A 200 -1.73 -5.57 3.77
N SER A 201 -1.34 -4.51 3.06
CA SER A 201 -1.78 -4.33 1.68
C SER A 201 -1.17 -5.35 0.71
N SER A 202 0.08 -5.75 0.92
CA SER A 202 0.68 -6.83 0.13
C SER A 202 -0.06 -8.16 0.33
N ASP A 203 -0.28 -8.54 1.57
CA ASP A 203 -0.91 -9.83 1.92
C ASP A 203 -2.39 -9.87 1.53
N VAL A 204 -3.12 -8.78 1.70
CA VAL A 204 -4.51 -8.67 1.21
C VAL A 204 -4.55 -8.87 -0.31
N GLY A 205 -3.69 -8.20 -1.06
CA GLY A 205 -3.65 -8.35 -2.52
C GLY A 205 -3.30 -9.78 -2.95
N THR A 206 -2.23 -10.34 -2.41
CA THR A 206 -1.66 -11.61 -2.90
C THR A 206 -2.28 -12.84 -2.28
N LYS A 207 -2.57 -12.83 -0.96
CA LYS A 207 -3.08 -14.00 -0.23
C LYS A 207 -4.61 -14.01 -0.13
N ALA A 208 -5.23 -12.90 0.26
CA ALA A 208 -6.67 -12.83 0.48
C ALA A 208 -7.44 -12.69 -0.84
N LEU A 209 -7.09 -11.71 -1.67
CA LEU A 209 -7.70 -11.49 -2.98
C LEU A 209 -7.16 -12.42 -4.06
N ARG A 210 -6.02 -13.08 -3.84
CA ARG A 210 -5.35 -14.01 -4.77
C ARG A 210 -5.00 -13.35 -6.10
N VAL A 211 -4.67 -12.06 -6.09
CA VAL A 211 -4.30 -11.32 -7.29
C VAL A 211 -2.96 -11.84 -7.82
N LYS A 212 -2.97 -12.38 -9.02
CA LYS A 212 -1.76 -12.77 -9.79
C LYS A 212 -1.42 -11.73 -10.84
N LYS A 213 -2.45 -11.06 -11.37
CA LYS A 213 -2.32 -10.01 -12.37
C LYS A 213 -3.30 -8.90 -12.04
N ALA A 214 -2.82 -7.66 -12.04
CA ALA A 214 -3.65 -6.49 -11.82
C ALA A 214 -3.36 -5.41 -12.87
N ARG A 215 -4.37 -4.62 -13.22
CA ARG A 215 -4.18 -3.38 -13.96
C ARG A 215 -3.93 -2.26 -12.97
N VAL A 216 -2.80 -1.59 -13.09
CA VAL A 216 -2.53 -0.37 -12.32
C VAL A 216 -3.35 0.76 -12.91
N MET A 217 -4.34 1.25 -12.15
CA MET A 217 -5.26 2.29 -12.60
C MET A 217 -4.66 3.69 -12.51
N GLY A 218 -3.80 3.90 -11.53
CA GLY A 218 -3.22 5.19 -11.17
C GLY A 218 -3.08 5.30 -9.67
N GLN A 219 -3.30 6.49 -9.14
CA GLN A 219 -3.27 6.76 -7.70
C GLN A 219 -4.44 7.66 -7.28
N VAL A 220 -5.02 7.38 -6.12
CA VAL A 220 -6.11 8.20 -5.53
C VAL A 220 -5.56 9.44 -4.84
N LYS A 221 -4.40 9.35 -4.23
CA LYS A 221 -3.57 10.45 -3.67
C LYS A 221 -2.12 10.12 -3.97
N LYS A 222 -1.23 11.10 -3.91
CA LYS A 222 0.22 10.89 -4.18
C LYS A 222 0.79 9.73 -3.36
N GLY A 223 1.32 8.72 -4.04
CA GLY A 223 1.91 7.53 -3.43
C GLY A 223 0.91 6.47 -2.91
N ILE A 224 -0.37 6.59 -3.27
CA ILE A 224 -1.42 5.62 -2.90
C ILE A 224 -2.01 5.04 -4.19
N PRO A 225 -1.41 3.96 -4.71
CA PRO A 225 -1.83 3.34 -5.96
C PRO A 225 -3.13 2.57 -5.82
N VAL A 226 -3.81 2.41 -6.95
CA VAL A 226 -5.03 1.63 -7.09
C VAL A 226 -4.82 0.55 -8.16
N TRP A 227 -5.16 -0.67 -7.80
CA TRP A 227 -5.23 -1.80 -8.72
C TRP A 227 -6.68 -2.12 -9.06
N MET A 228 -6.92 -2.47 -10.32
CA MET A 228 -8.10 -3.23 -10.73
C MET A 228 -7.70 -4.70 -10.74
N THR A 229 -8.36 -5.50 -9.92
CA THR A 229 -8.07 -6.94 -9.77
C THR A 229 -8.41 -7.72 -11.04
N GLY A 230 -7.62 -8.74 -11.36
CA GLY A 230 -7.82 -9.62 -12.52
C GLY A 230 -8.95 -10.63 -12.34
N GLU A 231 -9.28 -11.32 -13.42
CA GLU A 231 -10.34 -12.33 -13.47
C GLU A 231 -10.12 -13.51 -12.50
N GLU A 232 -8.86 -13.82 -12.21
CA GLU A 232 -8.47 -14.90 -11.30
C GLU A 232 -8.63 -14.55 -9.83
N SER A 233 -8.87 -13.28 -9.51
CA SER A 233 -8.96 -12.83 -8.13
C SER A 233 -10.27 -13.25 -7.47
N LYS A 234 -10.29 -13.22 -6.14
CA LYS A 234 -11.49 -13.50 -5.35
C LYS A 234 -12.68 -12.59 -5.74
N PHE A 235 -12.41 -11.35 -6.02
CA PHE A 235 -13.37 -10.35 -6.48
C PHE A 235 -12.83 -9.73 -7.79
N PRO A 236 -13.17 -10.29 -8.96
CA PRO A 236 -12.75 -9.74 -10.25
C PRO A 236 -13.27 -8.32 -10.47
N GLY A 237 -12.46 -7.48 -11.15
CA GLY A 237 -12.83 -6.10 -11.45
C GLY A 237 -13.04 -5.21 -10.22
N MET A 238 -12.36 -5.52 -9.11
CA MET A 238 -12.46 -4.76 -7.86
C MET A 238 -11.41 -3.66 -7.82
N PRO A 239 -11.79 -2.40 -7.56
CA PRO A 239 -10.84 -1.36 -7.19
C PRO A 239 -10.21 -1.67 -5.82
N TYR A 240 -8.91 -1.92 -5.83
CA TYR A 240 -8.13 -2.22 -4.64
C TYR A 240 -7.14 -1.09 -4.37
N ILE A 241 -7.37 -0.34 -3.30
CA ILE A 241 -6.55 0.80 -2.90
C ILE A 241 -5.46 0.32 -1.94
N ILE A 242 -4.22 0.43 -2.38
CA ILE A 242 -3.03 0.03 -1.64
C ILE A 242 -2.51 1.26 -0.90
N PHE A 243 -2.74 1.32 0.41
CA PHE A 243 -2.35 2.47 1.20
C PHE A 243 -1.11 2.15 2.05
N PRO A 244 0.10 2.61 1.66
CA PRO A 244 1.32 2.33 2.41
C PRO A 244 1.29 2.87 3.85
N GLY A 245 2.04 2.24 4.77
CA GLY A 245 2.00 2.57 6.19
C GLY A 245 2.44 3.99 6.53
N ASN A 246 3.39 4.55 5.78
CA ASN A 246 4.07 5.82 6.06
C ASN A 246 3.74 6.95 5.08
N VAL A 247 2.76 6.76 4.19
CA VAL A 247 2.38 7.72 3.14
C VAL A 247 1.17 8.55 3.56
N GLY A 248 1.02 9.73 2.98
CA GLY A 248 -0.09 10.68 3.17
C GLY A 248 0.01 11.50 4.45
N GLU A 249 -0.81 12.52 4.54
CA GLU A 249 -1.01 13.36 5.73
C GLU A 249 -1.98 12.68 6.71
N VAL A 250 -2.17 13.25 7.89
CA VAL A 250 -3.06 12.72 8.93
C VAL A 250 -4.50 12.60 8.43
N SER A 251 -4.97 13.52 7.59
CA SER A 251 -6.32 13.53 7.01
C SER A 251 -6.50 12.64 5.78
N THR A 252 -5.41 12.21 5.14
CA THR A 252 -5.47 11.59 3.80
C THR A 252 -6.36 10.35 3.75
N LEU A 253 -6.29 9.47 4.77
CA LEU A 253 -7.15 8.28 4.81
C LEU A 253 -8.63 8.65 4.98
N LYS A 254 -8.92 9.63 5.84
CA LYS A 254 -10.27 10.16 6.02
C LYS A 254 -10.81 10.73 4.71
N GLU A 255 -10.05 11.59 4.03
CA GLU A 255 -10.45 12.20 2.77
C GLU A 255 -10.81 11.16 1.69
N ILE A 256 -10.00 10.09 1.56
CA ILE A 256 -10.28 9.03 0.59
C ILE A 256 -11.57 8.28 0.96
N VAL A 257 -11.78 7.94 2.22
CA VAL A 257 -12.97 7.22 2.66
C VAL A 257 -14.21 8.11 2.54
N GLU A 258 -14.13 9.39 2.92
CA GLU A 258 -15.20 10.37 2.81
C GLU A 258 -15.68 10.59 1.36
N GLU A 259 -14.75 10.48 0.39
CA GLU A 259 -15.09 10.56 -1.04
C GLU A 259 -15.85 9.32 -1.53
N LEU A 260 -15.66 8.16 -0.89
CA LEU A 260 -16.17 6.85 -1.35
C LEU A 260 -17.45 6.38 -0.65
N ILE A 261 -17.83 7.00 0.47
CA ILE A 261 -19.04 6.65 1.26
C ILE A 261 -20.28 7.39 0.81
#